data_eb8f547979b55977fb6c8feae99d127a
#
_entry.id   eb8f547979b55977fb6c8feae99d127a
#
_cell.length_a   1.000
_cell.length_b   1.000
_cell.length_c   1.000
_cell.angle_alpha   90.00
_cell.angle_beta   90.00
_cell.angle_gamma   90.00
#
_symmetry.space_group_name_H-M   'P 1'
#
loop_
_entity.id
_entity.type
_entity.pdbx_description
1 polymer ?
#
loop_
_entity_poly.entity_id
_entity_poly.type
_entity_poly.pdbx_seq_one_letter_code
_entity_poly.pdbx_strand_id
1 'polypeptide(L)'
;PKSYNSQVGVPLSVIAINQQHNLGIFEAGISTVHEMEKLEKILKPTIGILTNIGSAHDEGFANIGEKMKEKLKLFHHSKILIYNKNKSIDAFINPKLKTFSWSCKEESADVFIVKKSILDKTLLKIRHAESVFEIKIPFQDDASIENAIHCIMTLLYFGYDSKTIESRVELLYPVEMRLKVKNGINNTMLIDDSYSSDFQSLKIALDFLESQKQYKKKTLILSDIFQSGLSDDELYSKVSQLIISNKIQRVIGIGETISKFKNKFLNCITFPDTEAFIANIESLNFGNETILIKGARTFNFEKIVLALEEKTHE
;
A
#
# COMPACT_ATOMS: atom_id res chain seq x y z
N PRO A 1 -2.31 18.07 -4.45
CA PRO A 1 -0.85 18.11 -4.30
C PRO A 1 -0.32 16.69 -4.13
N LYS A 2 0.87 16.43 -4.66
CA LYS A 2 1.52 15.13 -4.55
C LYS A 2 1.88 14.84 -3.09
N SER A 3 1.52 13.66 -2.55
CA SER A 3 2.02 13.05 -1.27
C SER A 3 2.63 13.99 -0.21
N TYR A 4 1.94 15.06 0.15
CA TYR A 4 2.39 16.00 1.18
C TYR A 4 1.96 15.51 2.57
N ASN A 5 2.49 14.35 2.99
CA ASN A 5 2.15 13.68 4.25
C ASN A 5 3.21 13.84 5.36
N SER A 6 4.30 14.58 5.09
CA SER A 6 5.40 14.83 6.02
C SER A 6 5.16 16.02 6.96
N GLN A 7 6.08 16.22 7.91
CA GLN A 7 6.08 17.36 8.85
C GLN A 7 6.11 18.73 8.15
N VAL A 8 6.53 18.80 6.89
CA VAL A 8 6.51 20.03 6.06
C VAL A 8 5.31 20.01 5.10
N GLY A 9 5.02 18.87 4.49
CA GLY A 9 3.97 18.75 3.47
C GLY A 9 2.56 18.96 4.01
N VAL A 10 2.26 18.43 5.20
CA VAL A 10 0.95 18.59 5.84
C VAL A 10 0.64 20.06 6.16
N PRO A 11 1.52 20.84 6.84
CA PRO A 11 1.31 22.27 7.04
C PRO A 11 1.07 23.05 5.75
N LEU A 12 1.87 22.79 4.71
CA LEU A 12 1.68 23.44 3.40
C LEU A 12 0.29 23.14 2.79
N SER A 13 -0.20 21.92 2.96
CA SER A 13 -1.55 21.55 2.52
C SER A 13 -2.65 22.24 3.34
N VAL A 14 -2.44 22.41 4.65
CA VAL A 14 -3.39 23.13 5.53
C VAL A 14 -3.49 24.61 5.15
N ILE A 15 -2.36 25.27 4.85
CA ILE A 15 -2.34 26.68 4.42
C ILE A 15 -3.13 26.90 3.12
N ALA A 16 -3.25 25.89 2.27
CA ALA A 16 -4.03 25.96 1.04
C ALA A 16 -5.55 25.94 1.26
N ILE A 17 -6.04 25.65 2.46
CA ILE A 17 -7.46 25.67 2.78
C ILE A 17 -7.96 27.12 2.82
N ASN A 18 -9.10 27.35 2.19
CA ASN A 18 -9.78 28.64 2.21
C ASN A 18 -11.30 28.45 2.39
N GLN A 19 -12.06 29.52 2.36
CA GLN A 19 -13.52 29.51 2.59
C GLN A 19 -14.34 28.72 1.57
N GLN A 20 -13.76 28.30 0.45
CA GLN A 20 -14.43 27.45 -0.56
C GLN A 20 -14.36 25.96 -0.22
N HIS A 21 -13.57 25.56 0.79
CA HIS A 21 -13.42 24.19 1.20
C HIS A 21 -14.32 23.87 2.40
N ASN A 22 -15.17 22.90 2.28
CA ASN A 22 -16.05 22.36 3.35
C ASN A 22 -15.52 21.06 3.94
N LEU A 23 -14.58 20.40 3.27
CA LEU A 23 -13.95 19.18 3.71
C LEU A 23 -12.46 19.21 3.37
N GLY A 24 -11.61 18.86 4.33
CA GLY A 24 -10.17 18.62 4.15
C GLY A 24 -9.85 17.15 4.45
N ILE A 25 -9.19 16.47 3.52
CA ILE A 25 -8.68 15.11 3.71
C ILE A 25 -7.17 15.17 3.64
N PHE A 26 -6.50 14.75 4.72
CA PHE A 26 -5.05 14.81 4.87
C PHE A 26 -4.49 13.43 5.18
N GLU A 27 -3.42 13.06 4.49
CA GLU A 27 -2.58 11.94 4.89
C GLU A 27 -1.48 12.46 5.82
N ALA A 28 -1.27 11.80 6.95
CA ALA A 28 -0.19 12.10 7.89
C ALA A 28 0.72 10.88 8.04
N GLY A 29 1.94 10.99 7.57
CA GLY A 29 3.01 10.02 7.74
C GLY A 29 3.91 10.35 8.91
N ILE A 30 4.57 9.33 9.48
CA ILE A 30 5.60 9.50 10.51
C ILE A 30 6.83 8.69 10.18
N SER A 31 7.98 9.20 10.63
CA SER A 31 9.26 8.49 10.57
C SER A 31 9.87 8.27 11.96
N THR A 32 9.56 9.15 12.94
CA THR A 32 10.08 9.08 14.30
C THR A 32 9.02 9.48 15.34
N VAL A 33 9.34 9.26 16.62
CA VAL A 33 8.50 9.70 17.76
C VAL A 33 8.33 11.23 17.79
N HIS A 34 7.23 11.70 18.38
CA HIS A 34 6.82 13.10 18.55
C HIS A 34 6.42 13.85 17.25
N GLU A 35 6.39 13.19 16.11
CA GLU A 35 5.93 13.82 14.86
C GLU A 35 4.42 13.95 14.78
N MET A 36 3.67 12.92 15.20
CA MET A 36 2.20 12.95 15.14
C MET A 36 1.59 13.98 16.09
N GLU A 37 2.18 14.20 17.26
CA GLU A 37 1.74 15.25 18.17
C GLU A 37 1.88 16.66 17.57
N LYS A 38 2.95 16.88 16.77
CA LYS A 38 3.13 18.15 16.05
C LYS A 38 2.09 18.32 14.94
N LEU A 39 1.85 17.27 14.17
CA LEU A 39 0.85 17.27 13.10
C LEU A 39 -0.58 17.40 13.66
N GLU A 40 -0.88 16.81 14.80
CA GLU A 40 -2.16 16.93 15.47
C GLU A 40 -2.49 18.39 15.81
N LYS A 41 -1.52 19.11 16.38
CA LYS A 41 -1.68 20.55 16.73
C LYS A 41 -1.97 21.43 15.51
N ILE A 42 -1.51 21.03 14.32
CA ILE A 42 -1.73 21.74 13.06
C ILE A 42 -3.05 21.34 12.42
N LEU A 43 -3.30 20.03 12.29
CA LEU A 43 -4.47 19.49 11.60
C LEU A 43 -5.74 19.58 12.43
N LYS A 44 -5.66 19.31 13.74
CA LYS A 44 -6.80 19.19 14.66
C LYS A 44 -7.94 18.37 14.03
N PRO A 45 -7.68 17.12 13.64
CA PRO A 45 -8.64 16.35 12.85
C PRO A 45 -9.91 16.10 13.64
N THR A 46 -11.06 16.30 13.01
CA THR A 46 -12.37 16.00 13.62
C THR A 46 -12.73 14.53 13.48
N ILE A 47 -12.29 13.88 12.40
CA ILE A 47 -12.46 12.46 12.11
C ILE A 47 -11.08 11.88 11.86
N GLY A 48 -10.72 10.85 12.61
CA GLY A 48 -9.53 10.05 12.40
C GLY A 48 -9.86 8.81 11.57
N ILE A 49 -8.96 8.46 10.63
CA ILE A 49 -9.00 7.20 9.91
C ILE A 49 -7.64 6.54 10.11
N LEU A 50 -7.59 5.45 10.87
CA LEU A 50 -6.39 4.63 11.02
C LEU A 50 -6.46 3.46 10.05
N THR A 51 -5.72 3.54 8.95
CA THR A 51 -5.72 2.53 7.91
C THR A 51 -5.03 1.24 8.37
N ASN A 52 -3.71 1.27 8.46
CA ASN A 52 -2.94 0.14 8.99
C ASN A 52 -1.66 0.62 9.69
N ILE A 53 -1.00 -0.31 10.39
CA ILE A 53 0.31 -0.09 11.01
C ILE A 53 1.25 -1.14 10.43
N GLY A 54 1.86 -0.79 9.29
CA GLY A 54 2.86 -1.62 8.63
C GLY A 54 4.27 -1.42 9.19
N SER A 55 5.25 -2.15 8.64
CA SER A 55 6.66 -2.10 9.03
C SER A 55 7.44 -0.90 8.42
N ALA A 56 6.83 -0.08 7.56
CA ALA A 56 7.50 1.10 7.03
C ALA A 56 7.95 2.03 8.15
N HIS A 57 9.20 2.51 8.07
CA HIS A 57 9.83 3.38 9.09
C HIS A 57 10.00 2.74 10.48
N ASP A 58 10.09 1.41 10.60
CA ASP A 58 10.27 0.74 11.90
C ASP A 58 11.59 1.16 12.58
N GLU A 59 12.60 1.58 11.83
CA GLU A 59 13.89 2.10 12.36
C GLU A 59 13.74 3.32 13.26
N GLY A 60 12.67 4.09 13.12
CA GLY A 60 12.37 5.27 13.94
C GLY A 60 11.69 4.97 15.28
N PHE A 61 11.43 3.69 15.61
CA PHE A 61 10.68 3.27 16.79
C PHE A 61 11.34 2.07 17.47
N ALA A 62 11.30 2.05 18.80
CA ALA A 62 11.84 0.93 19.56
C ALA A 62 11.06 -0.38 19.33
N ASN A 63 9.76 -0.31 19.05
CA ASN A 63 8.89 -1.45 18.76
C ASN A 63 7.56 -1.00 18.15
N ILE A 64 6.78 -1.96 17.66
CA ILE A 64 5.47 -1.71 17.04
C ILE A 64 4.46 -1.04 17.99
N GLY A 65 4.52 -1.31 19.29
CA GLY A 65 3.65 -0.69 20.28
C GLY A 65 3.93 0.81 20.45
N GLU A 66 5.20 1.22 20.41
CA GLU A 66 5.58 2.64 20.42
C GLU A 66 5.09 3.35 19.15
N LYS A 67 5.29 2.75 17.99
CA LYS A 67 4.79 3.27 16.71
C LYS A 67 3.27 3.41 16.70
N MET A 68 2.57 2.44 17.27
CA MET A 68 1.11 2.45 17.40
C MET A 68 0.65 3.61 18.30
N LYS A 69 1.26 3.77 19.49
CA LYS A 69 1.00 4.88 20.38
C LYS A 69 1.25 6.23 19.70
N GLU A 70 2.35 6.32 18.97
CA GLU A 70 2.69 7.55 18.27
C GLU A 70 1.67 7.90 17.18
N LYS A 71 1.28 6.94 16.33
CA LYS A 71 0.24 7.17 15.31
C LYS A 71 -1.10 7.60 15.91
N LEU A 72 -1.50 7.01 17.04
CA LEU A 72 -2.75 7.34 17.71
C LEU A 72 -2.78 8.75 18.32
N LYS A 73 -1.63 9.39 18.57
CA LYS A 73 -1.57 10.78 19.03
C LYS A 73 -2.23 11.77 18.06
N LEU A 74 -2.19 11.46 16.74
CA LEU A 74 -2.86 12.27 15.72
C LEU A 74 -4.36 12.43 16.00
N PHE A 75 -4.98 11.48 16.68
CA PHE A 75 -6.42 11.42 16.89
C PHE A 75 -6.84 11.83 18.31
N HIS A 76 -5.90 12.38 19.10
CA HIS A 76 -6.12 12.68 20.53
C HIS A 76 -7.35 13.56 20.79
N HIS A 77 -7.62 14.52 19.93
CA HIS A 77 -8.78 15.43 20.03
C HIS A 77 -9.84 15.17 18.95
N SER A 78 -9.74 14.08 18.20
CA SER A 78 -10.77 13.72 17.22
C SER A 78 -12.09 13.37 17.89
N LYS A 79 -13.19 13.67 17.20
CA LYS A 79 -14.54 13.31 17.66
C LYS A 79 -14.81 11.82 17.53
N ILE A 80 -14.19 11.19 16.53
CA ILE A 80 -14.35 9.77 16.18
C ILE A 80 -13.10 9.23 15.52
N LEU A 81 -12.82 7.95 15.75
CA LEU A 81 -11.77 7.17 15.07
C LEU A 81 -12.40 6.01 14.29
N ILE A 82 -12.17 5.99 12.98
CA ILE A 82 -12.52 4.88 12.10
C ILE A 82 -11.30 3.97 11.96
N TYR A 83 -11.44 2.67 12.22
CA TYR A 83 -10.31 1.75 12.19
C TYR A 83 -10.73 0.28 12.04
N ASN A 84 -9.77 -0.55 11.65
CA ASN A 84 -9.92 -2.01 11.63
C ASN A 84 -9.71 -2.56 13.06
N LYS A 85 -10.78 -3.06 13.67
CA LYS A 85 -10.77 -3.56 15.04
C LYS A 85 -9.93 -4.81 15.17
N ASN A 86 -8.99 -4.79 16.09
CA ASN A 86 -8.25 -5.95 16.56
C ASN A 86 -7.68 -5.67 17.95
N LYS A 87 -7.45 -6.74 18.74
CA LYS A 87 -7.01 -6.64 20.15
C LYS A 87 -5.71 -5.86 20.33
N SER A 88 -4.80 -5.89 19.34
CA SER A 88 -3.52 -5.20 19.43
C SER A 88 -3.68 -3.69 19.35
N ILE A 89 -4.58 -3.17 18.52
CA ILE A 89 -4.86 -1.74 18.37
C ILE A 89 -5.76 -1.26 19.53
N ASP A 90 -6.80 -2.02 19.85
CA ASP A 90 -7.78 -1.67 20.89
C ASP A 90 -7.12 -1.36 22.23
N ALA A 91 -6.04 -2.08 22.59
CA ALA A 91 -5.29 -1.86 23.82
C ALA A 91 -4.63 -0.48 23.94
N PHE A 92 -4.44 0.24 22.83
CA PHE A 92 -3.79 1.55 22.79
C PHE A 92 -4.76 2.72 22.53
N ILE A 93 -6.01 2.44 22.15
CA ILE A 93 -7.02 3.47 21.93
C ILE A 93 -7.45 4.07 23.27
N ASN A 94 -7.47 5.41 23.34
CA ASN A 94 -7.99 6.11 24.49
C ASN A 94 -9.48 5.74 24.72
N PRO A 95 -9.89 5.20 25.87
CA PRO A 95 -11.27 4.80 26.12
C PRO A 95 -12.31 5.94 26.01
N LYS A 96 -11.88 7.20 26.09
CA LYS A 96 -12.75 8.37 25.91
C LYS A 96 -12.97 8.76 24.44
N LEU A 97 -12.14 8.25 23.52
CA LEU A 97 -12.28 8.49 22.08
C LEU A 97 -13.40 7.62 21.53
N LYS A 98 -14.41 8.23 20.94
CA LYS A 98 -15.45 7.47 20.24
C LYS A 98 -14.84 6.74 19.04
N THR A 99 -15.29 5.54 18.80
CA THR A 99 -14.82 4.71 17.70
C THR A 99 -15.95 4.32 16.78
N PHE A 100 -15.64 4.11 15.51
CA PHE A 100 -16.49 3.44 14.54
C PHE A 100 -15.65 2.39 13.82
N SER A 101 -15.78 1.16 14.29
CA SER A 101 -14.87 0.06 13.98
C SER A 101 -15.44 -0.89 12.93
N TRP A 102 -14.55 -1.49 12.14
CA TRP A 102 -14.91 -2.60 11.26
C TRP A 102 -13.97 -3.78 11.46
N SER A 103 -14.42 -4.98 11.12
CA SER A 103 -13.55 -6.16 11.14
C SER A 103 -14.06 -7.25 10.20
N CYS A 104 -13.13 -8.06 9.67
CA CYS A 104 -13.45 -9.33 9.02
C CYS A 104 -13.34 -10.53 9.98
N LYS A 105 -12.95 -10.31 11.24
CA LYS A 105 -12.68 -11.36 12.22
C LYS A 105 -13.45 -11.19 13.52
N GLU A 106 -13.60 -9.95 13.97
CA GLU A 106 -14.23 -9.62 15.27
C GLU A 106 -15.68 -9.19 15.03
N GLU A 107 -16.63 -10.08 15.31
CA GLU A 107 -18.07 -9.79 15.15
C GLU A 107 -18.59 -8.67 16.06
N SER A 108 -17.82 -8.33 17.10
CA SER A 108 -18.11 -7.22 18.01
C SER A 108 -17.74 -5.83 17.43
N ALA A 109 -17.25 -5.76 16.19
CA ALA A 109 -17.06 -4.49 15.50
C ALA A 109 -18.43 -3.88 15.12
N ASP A 110 -18.47 -2.52 15.02
CA ASP A 110 -19.69 -1.80 14.62
C ASP A 110 -20.14 -2.21 13.21
N VAL A 111 -19.18 -2.58 12.35
CA VAL A 111 -19.43 -3.12 11.02
C VAL A 111 -18.65 -4.43 10.84
N PHE A 112 -19.35 -5.52 10.57
CA PHE A 112 -18.73 -6.82 10.29
C PHE A 112 -18.77 -7.10 8.79
N ILE A 113 -17.64 -7.56 8.23
CA ILE A 113 -17.47 -7.70 6.79
C ILE A 113 -16.99 -9.11 6.44
N VAL A 114 -17.70 -9.76 5.53
CA VAL A 114 -17.30 -11.03 4.90
C VAL A 114 -16.86 -10.74 3.46
N LYS A 115 -15.62 -11.11 3.15
CA LYS A 115 -15.04 -10.97 1.81
C LYS A 115 -15.25 -12.25 1.00
N LYS A 116 -15.60 -12.11 -0.30
CA LYS A 116 -15.66 -13.20 -1.27
C LYS A 116 -15.10 -12.73 -2.61
N SER A 117 -14.08 -13.41 -3.12
CA SER A 117 -13.56 -13.15 -4.47
C SER A 117 -14.57 -13.61 -5.52
N ILE A 118 -14.82 -12.78 -6.53
CA ILE A 118 -15.71 -13.06 -7.67
C ILE A 118 -14.99 -12.60 -8.94
N LEU A 119 -14.46 -13.54 -9.73
CA LEU A 119 -13.69 -13.24 -10.94
C LEU A 119 -12.56 -12.26 -10.63
N ASP A 120 -12.61 -11.06 -11.24
CA ASP A 120 -11.67 -9.95 -11.12
C ASP A 120 -12.03 -8.92 -10.04
N LYS A 121 -13.06 -9.19 -9.21
CA LYS A 121 -13.61 -8.30 -8.19
C LYS A 121 -13.69 -8.98 -6.84
N THR A 122 -13.92 -8.19 -5.81
CA THR A 122 -14.26 -8.69 -4.47
C THR A 122 -15.67 -8.25 -4.09
N LEU A 123 -16.50 -9.22 -3.67
CA LEU A 123 -17.79 -8.97 -3.04
C LEU A 123 -17.58 -8.81 -1.53
N LEU A 124 -18.03 -7.72 -0.98
CA LEU A 124 -18.10 -7.44 0.44
C LEU A 124 -19.56 -7.59 0.90
N LYS A 125 -19.83 -8.58 1.76
CA LYS A 125 -21.10 -8.66 2.50
C LYS A 125 -20.91 -7.93 3.82
N ILE A 126 -21.64 -6.85 4.01
CA ILE A 126 -21.49 -5.90 5.10
C ILE A 126 -22.71 -5.99 6.02
N ARG A 127 -22.45 -6.22 7.32
CA ARG A 127 -23.44 -6.13 8.38
C ARG A 127 -23.17 -4.87 9.21
N HIS A 128 -24.12 -3.95 9.21
CA HIS A 128 -24.10 -2.71 9.98
C HIS A 128 -25.43 -2.49 10.67
N ALA A 129 -25.43 -2.40 11.99
CA ALA A 129 -26.64 -2.41 12.81
C ALA A 129 -27.53 -3.62 12.44
N GLU A 130 -28.80 -3.38 12.12
CA GLU A 130 -29.74 -4.44 11.70
C GLU A 130 -29.76 -4.68 10.19
N SER A 131 -28.95 -3.95 9.42
CA SER A 131 -28.93 -4.02 7.97
C SER A 131 -27.82 -4.93 7.48
N VAL A 132 -28.11 -5.71 6.42
CA VAL A 132 -27.12 -6.50 5.68
C VAL A 132 -27.23 -6.14 4.21
N PHE A 133 -26.13 -5.77 3.59
CA PHE A 133 -26.07 -5.43 2.17
C PHE A 133 -24.76 -5.89 1.56
N GLU A 134 -24.67 -5.86 0.23
CA GLU A 134 -23.51 -6.32 -0.51
C GLU A 134 -22.97 -5.19 -1.38
N ILE A 135 -21.65 -5.06 -1.46
CA ILE A 135 -20.95 -4.09 -2.32
C ILE A 135 -19.87 -4.84 -3.09
N LYS A 136 -19.82 -4.61 -4.40
CA LYS A 136 -18.71 -5.07 -5.26
C LYS A 136 -17.65 -4.00 -5.36
N ILE A 137 -16.38 -4.39 -5.16
CA ILE A 137 -15.23 -3.50 -5.31
C ILE A 137 -14.28 -4.02 -6.38
N PRO A 138 -13.63 -3.14 -7.18
CA PRO A 138 -12.76 -3.53 -8.29
C PRO A 138 -11.34 -3.88 -7.86
N PHE A 139 -11.17 -4.50 -6.68
CA PHE A 139 -9.87 -4.86 -6.13
C PHE A 139 -9.85 -6.30 -5.66
N GLN A 140 -8.67 -6.95 -5.75
CA GLN A 140 -8.45 -8.32 -5.27
C GLN A 140 -7.35 -8.39 -4.20
N ASP A 141 -6.44 -7.41 -4.14
CA ASP A 141 -5.39 -7.36 -3.13
C ASP A 141 -5.92 -6.81 -1.80
N ASP A 142 -5.41 -7.36 -0.70
CA ASP A 142 -5.89 -7.04 0.65
C ASP A 142 -5.69 -5.55 1.01
N ALA A 143 -4.63 -4.90 0.53
CA ALA A 143 -4.36 -3.50 0.86
C ALA A 143 -5.38 -2.55 0.20
N SER A 144 -5.67 -2.75 -1.10
CA SER A 144 -6.69 -1.97 -1.81
C SER A 144 -8.11 -2.25 -1.27
N ILE A 145 -8.39 -3.51 -0.92
CA ILE A 145 -9.66 -3.90 -0.26
C ILE A 145 -9.82 -3.17 1.08
N GLU A 146 -8.78 -3.17 1.92
CA GLU A 146 -8.79 -2.49 3.22
C GLU A 146 -9.01 -0.98 3.07
N ASN A 147 -8.32 -0.34 2.13
CA ASN A 147 -8.52 1.07 1.82
C ASN A 147 -9.95 1.37 1.33
N ALA A 148 -10.50 0.53 0.46
CA ALA A 148 -11.89 0.67 0.00
C ALA A 148 -12.88 0.52 1.17
N ILE A 149 -12.64 -0.40 2.11
CA ILE A 149 -13.45 -0.55 3.31
C ILE A 149 -13.40 0.73 4.16
N HIS A 150 -12.23 1.36 4.35
CA HIS A 150 -12.16 2.63 5.08
C HIS A 150 -12.96 3.75 4.40
N CYS A 151 -13.00 3.78 3.06
CA CYS A 151 -13.87 4.70 2.31
C CYS A 151 -15.35 4.40 2.58
N ILE A 152 -15.76 3.13 2.51
CA ILE A 152 -17.13 2.67 2.82
C ILE A 152 -17.51 3.07 4.25
N MET A 153 -16.64 2.79 5.22
CA MET A 153 -16.85 3.16 6.63
C MET A 153 -17.07 4.65 6.83
N THR A 154 -16.28 5.46 6.11
CA THR A 154 -16.39 6.91 6.16
C THR A 154 -17.75 7.39 5.61
N LEU A 155 -18.20 6.81 4.50
CA LEU A 155 -19.49 7.14 3.91
C LEU A 155 -20.66 6.68 4.81
N LEU A 156 -20.57 5.47 5.42
CA LEU A 156 -21.53 4.99 6.41
C LEU A 156 -21.60 5.92 7.62
N TYR A 157 -20.46 6.37 8.12
CA TYR A 157 -20.41 7.34 9.24
C TYR A 157 -21.09 8.66 8.89
N PHE A 158 -21.00 9.12 7.64
CA PHE A 158 -21.73 10.30 7.16
C PHE A 158 -23.22 10.04 6.86
N GLY A 159 -23.70 8.81 7.04
CA GLY A 159 -25.11 8.46 6.86
C GLY A 159 -25.54 8.24 5.41
N TYR A 160 -24.62 8.00 4.49
CA TYR A 160 -24.96 7.62 3.13
C TYR A 160 -25.58 6.21 3.09
N ASP A 161 -26.61 6.03 2.26
CA ASP A 161 -27.26 4.74 2.05
C ASP A 161 -26.39 3.79 1.20
N SER A 162 -26.69 2.47 1.30
CA SER A 162 -25.91 1.43 0.65
C SER A 162 -25.86 1.57 -0.87
N LYS A 163 -26.94 2.03 -1.52
CA LYS A 163 -26.99 2.20 -2.99
C LYS A 163 -26.08 3.34 -3.44
N THR A 164 -26.08 4.45 -2.70
CA THR A 164 -25.16 5.56 -2.95
C THR A 164 -23.72 5.11 -2.78
N ILE A 165 -23.41 4.38 -1.70
CA ILE A 165 -22.06 3.85 -1.46
C ILE A 165 -21.63 2.92 -2.58
N GLU A 166 -22.47 1.94 -2.97
CA GLU A 166 -22.20 0.99 -4.05
C GLU A 166 -21.84 1.73 -5.36
N SER A 167 -22.71 2.68 -5.76
CA SER A 167 -22.50 3.44 -7.01
C SER A 167 -21.19 4.25 -7.03
N ARG A 168 -20.69 4.69 -5.88
CA ARG A 168 -19.44 5.44 -5.77
C ARG A 168 -18.22 4.55 -5.71
N VAL A 169 -18.33 3.43 -5.02
CA VAL A 169 -17.25 2.46 -4.86
C VAL A 169 -16.96 1.72 -6.16
N GLU A 170 -17.97 1.49 -7.01
CA GLU A 170 -17.78 0.94 -8.36
C GLU A 170 -16.91 1.81 -9.27
N LEU A 171 -16.82 3.12 -9.00
CA LEU A 171 -15.97 4.07 -9.73
C LEU A 171 -14.51 4.07 -9.25
N LEU A 172 -14.17 3.32 -8.21
CA LEU A 172 -12.79 3.19 -7.77
C LEU A 172 -11.97 2.45 -8.82
N TYR A 173 -10.73 2.83 -8.94
CA TYR A 173 -9.76 2.19 -9.84
C TYR A 173 -8.40 2.07 -9.14
N PRO A 174 -7.56 1.11 -9.55
CA PRO A 174 -6.21 0.99 -9.00
C PRO A 174 -5.43 2.28 -9.19
N VAL A 175 -4.78 2.71 -8.12
CA VAL A 175 -3.89 3.89 -8.18
C VAL A 175 -2.68 3.55 -9.04
N GLU A 176 -2.26 4.47 -9.91
CA GLU A 176 -1.05 4.29 -10.71
C GLU A 176 0.17 3.97 -9.84
N MET A 177 1.09 3.17 -10.38
CA MET A 177 2.29 2.72 -9.69
C MET A 177 2.01 1.90 -8.40
N ARG A 178 0.79 1.34 -8.24
CA ARG A 178 0.41 0.47 -7.11
C ARG A 178 -0.33 -0.76 -7.63
N LEU A 179 0.42 -1.84 -7.85
CA LEU A 179 -0.06 -3.14 -8.36
C LEU A 179 -0.89 -3.02 -9.65
N LYS A 180 -0.61 -2.00 -10.48
CA LYS A 180 -1.34 -1.79 -11.74
C LYS A 180 -0.86 -2.80 -12.79
N VAL A 181 -1.79 -3.58 -13.32
CA VAL A 181 -1.51 -4.54 -14.40
C VAL A 181 -1.55 -3.83 -15.76
N LYS A 182 -0.56 -4.09 -16.60
CA LYS A 182 -0.41 -3.54 -17.94
C LYS A 182 0.09 -4.61 -18.91
N ASN A 183 -0.20 -4.45 -20.20
CA ASN A 183 0.44 -5.26 -21.24
C ASN A 183 1.85 -4.75 -21.52
N GLY A 184 2.80 -5.68 -21.62
CA GLY A 184 4.17 -5.36 -21.94
C GLY A 184 4.62 -5.92 -23.27
N ILE A 185 5.78 -5.47 -23.74
CA ILE A 185 6.41 -5.96 -24.97
C ILE A 185 6.59 -7.48 -24.96
N ASN A 186 6.69 -8.11 -26.13
CA ASN A 186 7.00 -9.52 -26.32
C ASN A 186 6.08 -10.47 -25.52
N ASN A 187 4.77 -10.15 -25.47
CA ASN A 187 3.78 -10.95 -24.76
C ASN A 187 4.10 -11.11 -23.27
N THR A 188 4.45 -9.99 -22.60
CA THR A 188 4.65 -9.96 -21.16
C THR A 188 3.46 -9.29 -20.46
N MET A 189 3.25 -9.64 -19.19
CA MET A 189 2.35 -8.92 -18.28
C MET A 189 3.19 -8.16 -17.28
N LEU A 190 2.99 -6.86 -17.19
CA LEU A 190 3.65 -6.00 -16.23
C LEU A 190 2.74 -5.77 -15.02
N ILE A 191 3.32 -5.83 -13.84
CA ILE A 191 2.70 -5.37 -12.58
C ILE A 191 3.51 -4.18 -12.11
N ASP A 192 2.94 -2.99 -12.29
CA ASP A 192 3.56 -1.73 -11.87
C ASP A 192 3.27 -1.44 -10.41
N ASP A 193 4.27 -1.60 -9.55
CA ASP A 193 4.26 -1.26 -8.14
C ASP A 193 5.50 -0.42 -7.77
N SER A 194 5.77 0.59 -8.58
CA SER A 194 6.99 1.39 -8.60
C SER A 194 6.95 2.64 -7.71
N TYR A 195 5.98 2.73 -6.78
CA TYR A 195 5.84 3.90 -5.91
C TYR A 195 6.64 3.79 -4.61
N SER A 196 6.68 2.63 -3.98
CA SER A 196 7.34 2.39 -2.70
C SER A 196 8.13 1.08 -2.73
N SER A 197 9.21 1.02 -1.95
CA SER A 197 10.01 -0.20 -1.81
C SER A 197 10.36 -0.39 -0.33
N ASP A 198 9.45 -1.00 0.40
CA ASP A 198 9.63 -1.52 1.76
C ASP A 198 9.32 -3.01 1.81
N PHE A 199 9.78 -3.69 2.86
CA PHE A 199 9.68 -5.15 2.98
C PHE A 199 8.23 -5.66 2.99
N GLN A 200 7.32 -4.93 3.66
CA GLN A 200 5.91 -5.35 3.76
C GLN A 200 5.17 -5.20 2.43
N SER A 201 5.37 -4.06 1.76
CA SER A 201 4.78 -3.83 0.44
C SER A 201 5.35 -4.80 -0.61
N LEU A 202 6.62 -5.20 -0.49
CA LEU A 202 7.19 -6.25 -1.35
C LEU A 202 6.48 -7.58 -1.14
N LYS A 203 6.19 -7.98 0.11
CA LYS A 203 5.45 -9.21 0.39
C LYS A 203 4.08 -9.20 -0.29
N ILE A 204 3.32 -8.11 -0.13
CA ILE A 204 1.99 -7.95 -0.76
C ILE A 204 2.10 -8.04 -2.29
N ALA A 205 3.11 -7.40 -2.87
CA ALA A 205 3.31 -7.41 -4.31
C ALA A 205 3.70 -8.80 -4.85
N LEU A 206 4.47 -9.58 -4.10
CA LEU A 206 4.82 -10.95 -4.46
C LEU A 206 3.63 -11.90 -4.34
N ASP A 207 2.79 -11.76 -3.31
CA ASP A 207 1.55 -12.52 -3.15
C ASP A 207 0.58 -12.22 -4.30
N PHE A 208 0.49 -10.94 -4.72
CA PHE A 208 -0.27 -10.54 -5.90
C PHE A 208 0.29 -11.14 -7.19
N LEU A 209 1.62 -11.10 -7.38
CA LEU A 209 2.29 -11.73 -8.53
C LEU A 209 2.02 -13.25 -8.57
N GLU A 210 1.99 -13.94 -7.41
CA GLU A 210 1.70 -15.36 -7.36
C GLU A 210 0.25 -15.66 -7.76
N SER A 211 -0.69 -14.78 -7.45
CA SER A 211 -2.10 -14.93 -7.84
C SER A 211 -2.30 -14.87 -9.36
N GLN A 212 -1.38 -14.25 -10.11
CA GLN A 212 -1.45 -14.17 -11.57
C GLN A 212 -1.08 -15.51 -12.20
N LYS A 213 -1.99 -16.08 -13.00
CA LYS A 213 -1.84 -17.43 -13.59
C LYS A 213 -1.55 -17.42 -15.10
N GLN A 214 -1.51 -16.24 -15.74
CA GLN A 214 -1.35 -16.12 -17.18
C GLN A 214 -0.03 -16.70 -17.68
N TYR A 215 1.08 -16.43 -16.98
CA TYR A 215 2.38 -16.96 -17.32
C TYR A 215 3.00 -17.73 -16.16
N LYS A 216 3.72 -18.83 -16.48
CA LYS A 216 4.46 -19.62 -15.49
C LYS A 216 5.76 -18.93 -15.05
N LYS A 217 6.41 -18.23 -15.99
CA LYS A 217 7.66 -17.52 -15.73
C LYS A 217 7.37 -16.21 -15.03
N LYS A 218 8.04 -15.95 -13.91
CA LYS A 218 7.89 -14.76 -13.07
C LYS A 218 9.24 -14.10 -12.89
N THR A 219 9.30 -12.80 -13.19
CA THR A 219 10.48 -11.96 -13.00
C THR A 219 10.16 -10.85 -12.01
N LEU A 220 11.07 -10.59 -11.09
CA LEU A 220 11.03 -9.46 -10.18
C LEU A 220 12.11 -8.44 -10.57
N ILE A 221 11.72 -7.20 -10.83
CA ILE A 221 12.62 -6.05 -10.94
C ILE A 221 12.46 -5.27 -9.62
N LEU A 222 13.54 -5.18 -8.82
CA LEU A 222 13.50 -4.66 -7.46
C LEU A 222 14.58 -3.60 -7.26
N SER A 223 14.19 -2.43 -6.73
CA SER A 223 15.17 -1.42 -6.27
C SER A 223 15.72 -1.76 -4.89
N ASP A 224 16.69 -0.97 -4.41
CA ASP A 224 17.06 -0.96 -3.00
C ASP A 224 15.82 -0.75 -2.13
N ILE A 225 15.82 -1.41 -0.97
CA ILE A 225 14.78 -1.30 0.04
C ILE A 225 15.30 -0.43 1.18
N PHE A 226 14.54 0.60 1.54
CA PHE A 226 14.92 1.56 2.58
C PHE A 226 14.09 1.40 3.85
N GLN A 227 14.63 1.91 4.96
CA GLN A 227 13.90 2.12 6.22
C GLN A 227 13.24 0.85 6.79
N SER A 228 13.94 -0.28 6.71
CA SER A 228 13.43 -1.58 7.19
C SER A 228 13.57 -1.78 8.70
N GLY A 229 14.43 -1.01 9.37
CA GLY A 229 14.83 -1.25 10.76
C GLY A 229 15.70 -2.49 10.96
N LEU A 230 16.11 -3.16 9.89
CA LEU A 230 16.97 -4.34 9.88
C LEU A 230 18.36 -4.01 9.33
N SER A 231 19.36 -4.79 9.70
CA SER A 231 20.61 -4.75 8.94
C SER A 231 20.39 -5.20 7.50
N ASP A 232 21.20 -4.68 6.57
CA ASP A 232 21.07 -5.03 5.14
C ASP A 232 21.17 -6.55 4.94
N ASP A 233 22.06 -7.23 5.69
CA ASP A 233 22.22 -8.68 5.60
C ASP A 233 20.95 -9.44 6.02
N GLU A 234 20.32 -9.05 7.12
CA GLU A 234 19.05 -9.63 7.57
C GLU A 234 17.91 -9.32 6.61
N LEU A 235 17.83 -8.08 6.13
CA LEU A 235 16.81 -7.63 5.19
C LEU A 235 16.86 -8.49 3.91
N TYR A 236 18.03 -8.52 3.24
CA TYR A 236 18.16 -9.25 1.99
C TYR A 236 18.12 -10.77 2.16
N SER A 237 18.41 -11.31 3.36
CA SER A 237 18.13 -12.71 3.69
C SER A 237 16.63 -13.00 3.72
N LYS A 238 15.83 -12.14 4.36
CA LYS A 238 14.36 -12.25 4.37
C LYS A 238 13.75 -12.04 2.98
N VAL A 239 14.26 -11.09 2.21
CA VAL A 239 13.85 -10.88 0.81
C VAL A 239 14.11 -12.12 -0.04
N SER A 240 15.27 -12.74 0.10
CA SER A 240 15.60 -13.99 -0.59
C SER A 240 14.62 -15.12 -0.25
N GLN A 241 14.27 -15.28 1.02
CA GLN A 241 13.27 -16.27 1.45
C GLN A 241 11.89 -16.01 0.82
N LEU A 242 11.44 -14.75 0.76
CA LEU A 242 10.19 -14.38 0.09
C LEU A 242 10.23 -14.71 -1.41
N ILE A 243 11.34 -14.43 -2.10
CA ILE A 243 11.52 -14.71 -3.52
C ILE A 243 11.44 -16.21 -3.80
N ILE A 244 12.07 -17.02 -2.95
CA ILE A 244 12.05 -18.49 -3.06
C ILE A 244 10.64 -19.03 -2.80
N SER A 245 9.97 -18.59 -1.73
CA SER A 245 8.62 -19.04 -1.36
C SER A 245 7.58 -18.70 -2.43
N ASN A 246 7.72 -17.56 -3.11
CA ASN A 246 6.88 -17.13 -4.22
C ASN A 246 7.32 -17.65 -5.59
N LYS A 247 8.31 -18.56 -5.64
CA LYS A 247 8.78 -19.25 -6.85
C LYS A 247 9.18 -18.28 -7.98
N ILE A 248 9.86 -17.20 -7.65
CA ILE A 248 10.36 -16.24 -8.64
C ILE A 248 11.58 -16.84 -9.35
N GLN A 249 11.53 -16.92 -10.68
CA GLN A 249 12.58 -17.55 -11.47
C GLN A 249 13.73 -16.62 -11.83
N ARG A 250 13.49 -15.31 -11.88
CA ARG A 250 14.51 -14.31 -12.23
C ARG A 250 14.36 -13.07 -11.36
N VAL A 251 15.48 -12.58 -10.84
CA VAL A 251 15.56 -11.32 -10.09
C VAL A 251 16.45 -10.34 -10.85
N ILE A 252 16.01 -9.10 -10.97
CA ILE A 252 16.81 -8.00 -11.49
C ILE A 252 16.85 -6.94 -10.40
N GLY A 253 18.01 -6.79 -9.79
CA GLY A 253 18.26 -5.81 -8.75
C GLY A 253 18.75 -4.49 -9.33
N ILE A 254 18.21 -3.36 -8.88
CA ILE A 254 18.65 -2.03 -9.30
C ILE A 254 18.99 -1.20 -8.07
N GLY A 255 20.26 -0.88 -7.90
CA GLY A 255 20.79 -0.12 -6.78
C GLY A 255 22.09 -0.69 -6.25
N GLU A 256 22.79 0.12 -5.46
CA GLU A 256 24.08 -0.25 -4.89
C GLU A 256 23.96 -1.30 -3.79
N THR A 257 22.94 -1.19 -2.95
CA THR A 257 22.78 -2.08 -1.80
C THR A 257 22.37 -3.48 -2.26
N ILE A 258 21.33 -3.61 -3.07
CA ILE A 258 20.89 -4.91 -3.60
C ILE A 258 22.01 -5.59 -4.40
N SER A 259 22.85 -4.82 -5.10
CA SER A 259 23.99 -5.35 -5.86
C SER A 259 25.05 -5.99 -4.97
N LYS A 260 25.28 -5.49 -3.76
CA LYS A 260 26.20 -6.10 -2.77
C LYS A 260 25.71 -7.48 -2.31
N PHE A 261 24.39 -7.65 -2.27
CA PHE A 261 23.75 -8.88 -1.79
C PHE A 261 23.23 -9.80 -2.91
N LYS A 262 23.62 -9.58 -4.16
CA LYS A 262 23.17 -10.37 -5.31
C LYS A 262 23.33 -11.89 -5.13
N ASN A 263 24.35 -12.32 -4.39
CA ASN A 263 24.66 -13.73 -4.15
C ASN A 263 23.61 -14.43 -3.25
N LYS A 264 22.73 -13.69 -2.57
CA LYS A 264 21.62 -14.24 -1.81
C LYS A 264 20.45 -14.69 -2.70
N PHE A 265 20.43 -14.28 -3.97
CA PHE A 265 19.35 -14.55 -4.90
C PHE A 265 19.78 -15.57 -5.97
N LEU A 266 18.90 -16.50 -6.27
CA LEU A 266 19.09 -17.40 -7.43
C LEU A 266 18.78 -16.61 -8.71
N ASN A 267 19.63 -16.78 -9.74
CA ASN A 267 19.44 -16.14 -11.04
C ASN A 267 19.22 -14.62 -10.96
N CYS A 268 20.18 -13.91 -10.37
CA CYS A 268 20.12 -12.48 -10.15
C CYS A 268 21.10 -11.72 -11.06
N ILE A 269 20.55 -10.73 -11.77
CA ILE A 269 21.32 -9.72 -12.54
C ILE A 269 21.15 -8.39 -11.81
N THR A 270 22.21 -7.59 -11.72
CA THR A 270 22.14 -6.30 -11.04
C THR A 270 22.63 -5.15 -11.91
N PHE A 271 22.03 -3.97 -11.71
CA PHE A 271 22.40 -2.71 -12.34
C PHE A 271 22.58 -1.63 -11.25
N PRO A 272 23.51 -0.68 -11.43
CA PRO A 272 23.71 0.39 -10.45
C PRO A 272 22.50 1.32 -10.35
N ASP A 273 21.80 1.58 -11.44
CA ASP A 273 20.70 2.51 -11.55
C ASP A 273 19.72 2.12 -12.67
N THR A 274 18.63 2.87 -12.78
CA THR A 274 17.58 2.68 -13.80
C THR A 274 18.08 2.95 -15.21
N GLU A 275 18.95 3.90 -15.41
CA GLU A 275 19.53 4.27 -16.71
C GLU A 275 20.39 3.12 -17.26
N ALA A 276 21.23 2.53 -16.42
CA ALA A 276 22.03 1.36 -16.79
C ALA A 276 21.16 0.15 -17.12
N PHE A 277 20.04 -0.08 -16.40
CA PHE A 277 19.09 -1.12 -16.75
C PHE A 277 18.46 -0.86 -18.12
N ILE A 278 17.97 0.34 -18.39
CA ILE A 278 17.31 0.70 -19.67
C ILE A 278 18.28 0.53 -20.84
N ALA A 279 19.54 0.93 -20.68
CA ALA A 279 20.56 0.78 -21.71
C ALA A 279 20.83 -0.69 -22.09
N ASN A 280 20.50 -1.64 -21.22
CA ASN A 280 20.73 -3.07 -21.42
C ASN A 280 19.43 -3.89 -21.60
N ILE A 281 18.26 -3.25 -21.70
CA ILE A 281 16.95 -3.89 -21.66
C ILE A 281 16.77 -4.95 -22.75
N GLU A 282 17.28 -4.73 -23.95
CA GLU A 282 17.19 -5.68 -25.08
C GLU A 282 17.93 -6.99 -24.80
N SER A 283 19.09 -6.91 -24.12
CA SER A 283 19.90 -8.09 -23.77
C SER A 283 19.22 -9.00 -22.74
N LEU A 284 18.24 -8.49 -22.02
CA LEU A 284 17.54 -9.23 -20.97
C LEU A 284 16.47 -10.19 -21.51
N ASN A 285 16.15 -10.12 -22.81
CA ASN A 285 15.27 -11.07 -23.52
C ASN A 285 13.96 -11.35 -22.76
N PHE A 286 13.21 -10.29 -22.44
CA PHE A 286 11.87 -10.41 -21.85
C PHE A 286 10.88 -11.03 -22.84
N GLY A 287 10.02 -11.95 -22.36
CA GLY A 287 8.97 -12.54 -23.18
C GLY A 287 8.25 -13.70 -22.50
N ASN A 288 6.94 -13.80 -22.75
CA ASN A 288 6.05 -14.83 -22.20
C ASN A 288 6.18 -15.01 -20.68
N GLU A 289 6.18 -13.90 -19.94
CA GLU A 289 6.38 -13.87 -18.49
C GLU A 289 5.58 -12.77 -17.81
N THR A 290 5.34 -12.93 -16.51
CA THR A 290 4.83 -11.84 -15.66
C THR A 290 6.00 -11.15 -14.97
N ILE A 291 6.06 -9.82 -15.08
CA ILE A 291 7.13 -8.99 -14.54
C ILE A 291 6.55 -8.08 -13.47
N LEU A 292 6.98 -8.28 -12.21
CA LEU A 292 6.71 -7.34 -11.13
C LEU A 292 7.81 -6.28 -11.10
N ILE A 293 7.42 -5.02 -11.21
CA ILE A 293 8.30 -3.84 -11.16
C ILE A 293 8.06 -3.16 -9.82
N LYS A 294 8.96 -3.37 -8.86
CA LYS A 294 8.87 -2.91 -7.46
C LYS A 294 10.04 -2.00 -7.13
N GLY A 295 9.78 -0.71 -6.99
CA GLY A 295 10.86 0.26 -6.77
C GLY A 295 10.47 1.42 -5.86
N ALA A 296 11.46 1.97 -5.15
CA ALA A 296 11.31 3.23 -4.46
C ALA A 296 11.27 4.38 -5.48
N ARG A 297 10.46 5.39 -5.20
CA ARG A 297 10.24 6.53 -6.11
C ARG A 297 11.54 7.24 -6.54
N THR A 298 12.57 7.23 -5.70
CA THR A 298 13.89 7.82 -6.00
C THR A 298 14.61 7.13 -7.16
N PHE A 299 14.22 5.90 -7.52
CA PHE A 299 14.79 5.16 -8.64
C PHE A 299 14.09 5.43 -9.98
N ASN A 300 13.01 6.21 -10.02
CA ASN A 300 12.27 6.56 -11.24
C ASN A 300 11.84 5.34 -12.07
N PHE A 301 11.34 4.29 -11.42
CA PHE A 301 10.97 3.03 -12.07
C PHE A 301 9.82 3.17 -13.06
N GLU A 302 9.10 4.28 -13.07
CA GLU A 302 8.16 4.64 -14.14
C GLU A 302 8.83 4.65 -15.53
N LYS A 303 10.14 4.94 -15.62
CA LYS A 303 10.90 4.83 -16.88
C LYS A 303 11.02 3.38 -17.34
N ILE A 304 11.19 2.43 -16.41
CA ILE A 304 11.23 0.98 -16.70
C ILE A 304 9.87 0.52 -17.21
N VAL A 305 8.80 0.95 -16.54
CA VAL A 305 7.43 0.64 -16.96
C VAL A 305 7.20 1.12 -18.37
N LEU A 306 7.51 2.39 -18.67
CA LEU A 306 7.37 2.96 -20.01
C LEU A 306 8.21 2.25 -21.08
N ALA A 307 9.40 1.74 -20.72
CA ALA A 307 10.27 1.03 -21.65
C ALA A 307 9.80 -0.41 -21.95
N LEU A 308 9.07 -1.02 -21.02
CA LEU A 308 8.55 -2.38 -21.15
C LEU A 308 7.07 -2.44 -21.55
N GLU A 309 6.33 -1.34 -21.46
CA GLU A 309 4.91 -1.27 -21.81
C GLU A 309 4.72 -1.37 -23.32
N GLU A 310 3.75 -2.16 -23.75
CA GLU A 310 3.36 -2.25 -25.15
C GLU A 310 2.76 -0.92 -25.60
N LYS A 311 3.35 -0.30 -26.63
CA LYS A 311 2.82 0.94 -27.19
C LYS A 311 1.55 0.61 -27.97
N THR A 312 0.39 0.97 -27.44
CA THR A 312 -0.84 0.99 -28.24
C THR A 312 -0.67 2.02 -29.36
N HIS A 313 -0.61 1.56 -30.59
CA HIS A 313 -0.76 2.45 -31.74
C HIS A 313 -2.22 2.96 -31.72
N GLU A 314 -2.42 4.22 -31.28
CA GLU A 314 -3.63 4.96 -31.55
C GLU A 314 -3.69 5.33 -33.05
#